data_55a71fdcada0933dc60c9c72407713c3
#
_entry.id   55a71fdcada0933dc60c9c72407713c3
#
_cell.length_a   1.000
_cell.length_b   1.000
_cell.length_c   1.000
_cell.angle_alpha   90.00
_cell.angle_beta   90.00
_cell.angle_gamma   90.00
#
_symmetry.space_group_name_H-M   'P 1'
#
loop_
_entity.id
_entity.type
_entity.pdbx_description
1 polymer ?
#
loop_
_entity_poly.entity_id
_entity_poly.type
_entity_poly.pdbx_seq_one_letter_code
_entity_poly.pdbx_strand_id
1 'polypeptide(L)'
;MSHKLSIDEYDALEQLSKLPRQNKPGVCISRNAKRLCGIKLMAYRKDGTLELTETGRQTLFIKQCIDGLRAIANDPDTALPGPVATFLGKKAHVEVDAGTGKLLITQRGRECLADIDAQMQSSK
;
A
#
# COMPACT_ATOMS: atom_id res chain seq x y z
N MET A 1 -15.52 0.77 4.28
CA MET A 1 -15.00 -0.58 4.47
C MET A 1 -13.81 -0.85 3.57
N SER A 2 -12.76 -1.40 4.12
CA SER A 2 -11.62 -1.78 3.32
C SER A 2 -11.87 -3.14 2.67
N HIS A 3 -11.46 -3.27 1.42
CA HIS A 3 -11.55 -4.52 0.69
C HIS A 3 -10.30 -5.34 0.93
N LYS A 4 -10.49 -6.65 1.10
CA LYS A 4 -9.34 -7.55 1.19
C LYS A 4 -8.88 -7.88 -0.22
N LEU A 5 -7.68 -7.47 -0.55
CA LEU A 5 -7.11 -7.69 -1.87
C LEU A 5 -6.03 -8.77 -1.80
N SER A 6 -5.91 -9.54 -2.86
CA SER A 6 -4.81 -10.47 -3.01
C SER A 6 -3.52 -9.71 -3.35
N ILE A 7 -2.39 -10.39 -3.22
CA ILE A 7 -1.10 -9.80 -3.61
C ILE A 7 -1.14 -9.39 -5.09
N ASP A 8 -1.74 -10.21 -5.93
CA ASP A 8 -1.85 -9.93 -7.36
C ASP A 8 -2.68 -8.66 -7.63
N GLU A 9 -3.74 -8.45 -6.86
CA GLU A 9 -4.57 -7.26 -6.98
C GLU A 9 -3.82 -6.00 -6.53
N TYR A 10 -3.05 -6.08 -5.44
CA TYR A 10 -2.19 -4.96 -5.03
C TYR A 10 -1.11 -4.67 -6.06
N ASP A 11 -0.53 -5.72 -6.65
CA ASP A 11 0.47 -5.54 -7.71
C ASP A 11 -0.14 -4.81 -8.91
N ALA A 12 -1.39 -5.14 -9.26
CA ALA A 12 -2.08 -4.46 -10.35
C ALA A 12 -2.26 -2.97 -10.06
N LEU A 13 -2.63 -2.62 -8.83
CA LEU A 13 -2.74 -1.22 -8.43
C LEU A 13 -1.40 -0.50 -8.52
N GLU A 14 -0.34 -1.15 -8.03
CA GLU A 14 0.99 -0.55 -8.05
C GLU A 14 1.49 -0.36 -9.47
N GLN A 15 1.33 -1.37 -10.33
CA GLN A 15 1.74 -1.26 -11.72
C GLN A 15 0.99 -0.15 -12.43
N LEU A 16 -0.31 -0.02 -12.20
CA LEU A 16 -1.09 1.04 -12.81
C LEU A 16 -0.65 2.41 -12.34
N SER A 17 -0.28 2.54 -11.06
CA SER A 17 0.20 3.82 -10.53
C SER A 17 1.50 4.28 -11.18
N LYS A 18 2.30 3.34 -11.68
CA LYS A 18 3.59 3.63 -12.32
C LYS A 18 3.49 3.66 -13.84
N LEU A 19 2.35 3.22 -14.40
CA LEU A 19 2.18 3.10 -15.84
C LEU A 19 1.99 4.48 -16.47
N PRO A 20 2.78 4.83 -17.50
CA PRO A 20 2.53 6.06 -18.24
C PRO A 20 1.14 6.03 -18.88
N ARG A 21 0.50 7.19 -18.90
CA ARG A 21 -0.89 7.32 -19.34
C ARG A 21 -1.15 6.73 -20.74
N GLN A 22 -0.16 6.79 -21.61
CA GLN A 22 -0.30 6.36 -23.00
C GLN A 22 0.00 4.88 -23.22
N ASN A 23 0.48 4.17 -22.21
CA ASN A 23 0.84 2.77 -22.34
C ASN A 23 -0.35 1.88 -22.04
N LYS A 24 -0.39 0.74 -22.73
CA LYS A 24 -1.42 -0.27 -22.47
C LYS A 24 -1.14 -1.00 -21.18
N PRO A 25 -2.18 -1.36 -20.41
CA PRO A 25 -1.99 -2.14 -19.19
C PRO A 25 -1.37 -3.50 -19.50
N GLY A 26 -0.51 -3.96 -18.60
CA GLY A 26 0.04 -5.30 -18.70
C GLY A 26 -0.97 -6.37 -18.33
N VAL A 27 -0.55 -7.63 -18.41
CA VAL A 27 -1.43 -8.78 -18.16
C VAL A 27 -1.99 -8.75 -16.74
N CYS A 28 -1.16 -8.41 -15.75
CA CYS A 28 -1.59 -8.35 -14.35
C CYS A 28 -2.71 -7.35 -14.16
N ILE A 29 -2.56 -6.14 -14.70
CA ILE A 29 -3.59 -5.10 -14.61
C ILE A 29 -4.85 -5.56 -15.32
N SER A 30 -4.73 -6.06 -16.56
CA SER A 30 -5.88 -6.48 -17.35
C SER A 30 -6.66 -7.61 -16.69
N ARG A 31 -5.96 -8.56 -16.08
CA ARG A 31 -6.57 -9.70 -15.41
C ARG A 31 -7.40 -9.27 -14.21
N ASN A 32 -6.96 -8.23 -13.51
CA ASN A 32 -7.61 -7.77 -12.29
C ASN A 32 -8.51 -6.55 -12.49
N ALA A 33 -8.54 -5.98 -13.70
CA ALA A 33 -9.24 -4.72 -13.95
C ALA A 33 -10.73 -4.81 -13.65
N LYS A 34 -11.38 -5.89 -14.07
CA LYS A 34 -12.82 -6.05 -13.89
C LYS A 34 -13.20 -6.02 -12.42
N ARG A 35 -12.48 -6.76 -11.59
CA ARG A 35 -12.73 -6.79 -10.15
C ARG A 35 -12.41 -5.44 -9.50
N LEU A 36 -11.26 -4.85 -9.84
CA LEU A 36 -10.83 -3.60 -9.23
C LEU A 36 -11.72 -2.43 -9.64
N CYS A 37 -12.21 -2.43 -10.86
CA CYS A 37 -13.22 -1.45 -11.28
C CYS A 37 -14.54 -1.69 -10.55
N GLY A 38 -14.92 -2.95 -10.35
CA GLY A 38 -16.15 -3.30 -9.66
C GLY A 38 -16.18 -2.83 -8.21
N ILE A 39 -15.03 -2.82 -7.53
CA ILE A 39 -14.91 -2.32 -6.16
C ILE A 39 -14.42 -0.87 -6.11
N LYS A 40 -14.42 -0.19 -7.26
CA LYS A 40 -14.15 1.24 -7.40
C LYS A 40 -12.74 1.69 -7.03
N LEU A 41 -11.77 0.79 -7.16
CA LEU A 41 -10.36 1.13 -6.98
C LEU A 41 -9.71 1.57 -8.28
N MET A 42 -10.27 1.18 -9.42
CA MET A 42 -9.87 1.61 -10.75
C MET A 42 -11.08 2.12 -11.50
N ALA A 43 -10.84 2.92 -12.53
CA ALA A 43 -11.89 3.41 -13.41
C ALA A 43 -11.34 3.60 -14.82
N TYR A 44 -12.21 3.51 -15.83
CA TYR A 44 -11.83 3.81 -17.20
C TYR A 44 -11.99 5.29 -17.46
N ARG A 45 -10.97 5.89 -18.11
CA ARG A 45 -11.07 7.26 -18.59
C ARG A 45 -11.91 7.30 -19.86
N LYS A 46 -12.25 8.51 -20.29
CA LYS A 46 -13.02 8.70 -21.53
C LYS A 46 -12.32 8.11 -22.76
N ASP A 47 -11.00 8.08 -22.75
CA ASP A 47 -10.21 7.54 -23.85
C ASP A 47 -10.02 6.01 -23.77
N GLY A 48 -10.64 5.35 -22.80
CA GLY A 48 -10.56 3.91 -22.64
C GLY A 48 -9.39 3.42 -21.80
N THR A 49 -8.53 4.32 -21.35
CA THR A 49 -7.40 3.92 -20.48
C THR A 49 -7.86 3.78 -19.04
N LEU A 50 -7.13 2.95 -18.28
CA LEU A 50 -7.40 2.76 -16.86
C LEU A 50 -6.68 3.79 -16.02
N GLU A 51 -7.29 4.19 -14.91
CA GLU A 51 -6.66 5.03 -13.91
C GLU A 51 -7.04 4.55 -12.52
N LEU A 52 -6.23 4.91 -11.53
CA LEU A 52 -6.61 4.68 -10.14
C LEU A 52 -7.60 5.74 -9.72
N THR A 53 -8.65 5.31 -9.01
CA THR A 53 -9.55 6.25 -8.34
C THR A 53 -8.85 6.80 -7.10
N GLU A 54 -9.44 7.82 -6.47
CA GLU A 54 -8.91 8.32 -5.20
C GLU A 54 -8.87 7.20 -4.16
N THR A 55 -9.93 6.40 -4.08
CA THR A 55 -9.96 5.24 -3.17
C THR A 55 -8.85 4.25 -3.50
N GLY A 56 -8.59 4.01 -4.79
CA GLY A 56 -7.50 3.12 -5.22
C GLY A 56 -6.14 3.63 -4.80
N ARG A 57 -5.91 4.92 -4.94
CA ARG A 57 -4.64 5.53 -4.50
C ARG A 57 -4.46 5.43 -2.99
N GLN A 58 -5.52 5.68 -2.23
CA GLN A 58 -5.49 5.56 -0.77
C GLN A 58 -5.21 4.13 -0.34
N THR A 59 -5.86 3.17 -0.98
CA THR A 59 -5.67 1.75 -0.69
C THR A 59 -4.22 1.34 -0.95
N LEU A 60 -3.65 1.77 -2.07
CA LEU A 60 -2.26 1.48 -2.41
C LEU A 60 -1.31 2.14 -1.41
N PHE A 61 -1.57 3.39 -1.03
CA PHE A 61 -0.73 4.10 -0.06
C PHE A 61 -0.73 3.40 1.29
N ILE A 62 -1.90 2.96 1.77
CA ILE A 62 -2.00 2.21 3.02
C ILE A 62 -1.18 0.92 2.95
N LYS A 63 -1.26 0.21 1.82
CA LYS A 63 -0.45 -1.00 1.61
C LYS A 63 1.05 -0.70 1.68
N GLN A 64 1.48 0.41 1.07
CA GLN A 64 2.87 0.82 1.12
C GLN A 64 3.31 1.16 2.54
N CYS A 65 2.43 1.79 3.32
CA CYS A 65 2.73 2.10 4.72
C CYS A 65 2.87 0.83 5.55
N ILE A 66 2.00 -0.15 5.35
CA ILE A 66 2.06 -1.43 6.05
C ILE A 66 3.36 -2.16 5.70
N ASP A 67 3.70 -2.22 4.43
CA ASP A 67 4.93 -2.87 3.98
C ASP A 67 6.16 -2.16 4.55
N GLY A 68 6.14 -0.83 4.58
CA GLY A 68 7.23 -0.04 5.14
C GLY A 68 7.39 -0.28 6.65
N LEU A 69 6.28 -0.32 7.37
CA LEU A 69 6.31 -0.60 8.81
C LEU A 69 6.87 -1.99 9.08
N ARG A 70 6.45 -2.98 8.30
CA ARG A 70 6.95 -4.35 8.45
C ARG A 70 8.44 -4.42 8.13
N ALA A 71 8.89 -3.71 7.11
CA ALA A 71 10.31 -3.66 6.76
C ALA A 71 11.15 -3.07 7.88
N ILE A 72 10.68 -1.98 8.51
CA ILE A 72 11.38 -1.37 9.64
C ILE A 72 11.39 -2.30 10.85
N ALA A 73 10.31 -3.04 11.07
CA ALA A 73 10.26 -4.01 12.18
C ALA A 73 11.34 -5.09 12.02
N ASN A 74 11.65 -5.46 10.78
CA ASN A 74 12.67 -6.46 10.47
C ASN A 74 14.08 -5.86 10.40
N ASP A 75 14.19 -4.63 9.91
CA ASP A 75 15.48 -3.97 9.69
C ASP A 75 15.34 -2.46 9.85
N PRO A 76 15.81 -1.89 10.98
CA PRO A 76 15.72 -0.44 11.22
C PRO A 76 16.51 0.41 10.21
N ASP A 77 17.42 -0.20 9.46
CA ASP A 77 18.17 0.52 8.43
C ASP A 77 17.39 0.72 7.15
N THR A 78 16.18 0.14 7.05
CA THR A 78 15.34 0.27 5.86
C THR A 78 14.98 1.73 5.64
N ALA A 79 15.21 2.22 4.42
CA ALA A 79 14.82 3.56 4.02
C ALA A 79 13.37 3.52 3.52
N LEU A 80 12.54 4.46 3.98
CA LEU A 80 11.15 4.58 3.56
C LEU A 80 10.99 5.82 2.68
N PRO A 81 10.05 5.77 1.70
CA PRO A 81 9.67 6.99 0.99
C PRO A 81 9.19 8.06 1.98
N GLY A 82 9.48 9.33 1.67
CA GLY A 82 9.12 10.44 2.55
C GLY A 82 7.67 10.46 2.98
N PRO A 83 6.69 10.35 2.05
CA PRO A 83 5.27 10.34 2.44
C PRO A 83 4.90 9.20 3.37
N VAL A 84 5.48 8.01 3.17
CA VAL A 84 5.23 6.84 4.03
C VAL A 84 5.78 7.09 5.43
N ALA A 85 7.03 7.57 5.52
CA ALA A 85 7.65 7.86 6.80
C ALA A 85 6.86 8.93 7.57
N THR A 86 6.42 9.97 6.88
CA THR A 86 5.63 11.05 7.47
C THR A 86 4.31 10.52 8.03
N PHE A 87 3.61 9.69 7.25
CA PHE A 87 2.33 9.12 7.65
C PHE A 87 2.50 8.26 8.90
N LEU A 88 3.47 7.35 8.88
CA LEU A 88 3.71 6.46 10.02
C LEU A 88 4.12 7.22 11.28
N GLY A 89 4.88 8.30 11.12
CA GLY A 89 5.25 9.16 12.24
C GLY A 89 4.05 9.87 12.85
N LYS A 90 3.14 10.38 12.00
CA LYS A 90 1.91 11.04 12.46
C LYS A 90 1.00 10.08 13.22
N LYS A 91 0.99 8.80 12.83
CA LYS A 91 0.20 7.78 13.51
C LYS A 91 0.91 7.21 14.74
N ALA A 92 2.13 7.69 15.03
CA ALA A 92 2.96 7.21 16.12
C ALA A 92 3.32 5.72 16.00
N HIS A 93 3.31 5.18 14.78
CA HIS A 93 3.74 3.81 14.52
C HIS A 93 5.26 3.69 14.45
N VAL A 94 5.95 4.78 14.13
CA VAL A 94 7.40 4.84 14.13
C VAL A 94 7.85 6.12 14.82
N GLU A 95 9.11 6.11 15.31
CA GLU A 95 9.74 7.28 15.89
C GLU A 95 11.16 7.39 15.34
N VAL A 96 11.73 8.59 15.40
CA VAL A 96 13.08 8.83 14.94
C VAL A 96 14.03 8.69 16.12
N ASP A 97 15.06 7.83 15.96
CA ASP A 97 16.11 7.71 16.97
C ASP A 97 16.98 8.97 16.93
N ALA A 98 17.04 9.69 18.03
CA ALA A 98 17.79 10.94 18.13
C ALA A 98 19.30 10.75 17.90
N GLY A 99 19.83 9.57 18.22
CA GLY A 99 21.25 9.30 18.06
C GLY A 99 21.69 8.93 16.66
N THR A 100 20.83 8.23 15.92
CA THR A 100 21.19 7.70 14.60
C THR A 100 20.36 8.27 13.45
N GLY A 101 19.22 8.91 13.77
CA GLY A 101 18.30 9.39 12.75
C GLY A 101 17.50 8.28 12.08
N LYS A 102 17.63 7.04 12.55
CA LYS A 102 16.90 5.90 11.98
C LYS A 102 15.48 5.85 12.50
N LEU A 103 14.60 5.26 11.71
CA LEU A 103 13.22 5.05 12.12
C LEU A 103 13.11 3.75 12.91
N LEU A 104 12.47 3.84 14.07
CA LEU A 104 12.24 2.69 14.94
C LEU A 104 10.75 2.43 15.06
N ILE A 105 10.36 1.17 15.03
CA ILE A 105 8.96 0.81 15.22
C ILE A 105 8.60 1.00 16.69
N THR A 106 7.44 1.61 16.94
CA THR A 106 6.94 1.80 18.30
C THR A 106 6.09 0.60 18.72
N GLN A 107 5.70 0.55 20.00
CA GLN A 107 4.76 -0.47 20.48
C GLN A 107 3.45 -0.40 19.70
N ARG A 108 2.95 0.80 19.42
CA ARG A 108 1.73 0.98 18.63
C ARG A 108 1.90 0.41 17.23
N GLY A 109 3.06 0.59 16.61
CA GLY A 109 3.35 0.03 15.30
C GLY A 109 3.37 -1.49 15.32
N ARG A 110 3.96 -2.09 16.35
CA ARG A 110 3.97 -3.56 16.50
C ARG A 110 2.56 -4.11 16.68
N GLU A 111 1.73 -3.44 17.49
CA GLU A 111 0.34 -3.83 17.69
C GLU A 111 -0.45 -3.74 16.38
N CYS A 112 -0.21 -2.71 15.59
CA CYS A 112 -0.85 -2.56 14.28
C CYS A 112 -0.51 -3.73 13.35
N LEU A 113 0.77 -4.12 13.27
CA LEU A 113 1.17 -5.26 12.46
C LEU A 113 0.56 -6.56 12.96
N ALA A 114 0.50 -6.75 14.28
CA ALA A 114 -0.08 -7.96 14.86
C ALA A 114 -1.56 -8.07 14.52
N ASP A 115 -2.29 -6.95 14.57
CA ASP A 115 -3.71 -6.93 14.20
C ASP A 115 -3.91 -7.27 12.74
N ILE A 116 -3.09 -6.72 11.87
CA ILE A 116 -3.16 -6.98 10.43
C ILE A 116 -2.89 -8.44 10.15
N ASP A 117 -1.86 -9.01 10.76
CA ASP A 117 -1.51 -10.42 10.58
C ASP A 117 -2.61 -11.34 11.09
N ALA A 118 -3.23 -11.00 12.23
CA ALA A 118 -4.35 -11.76 12.76
C ALA A 118 -5.55 -11.74 11.81
N GLN A 119 -5.85 -10.59 11.21
CA GLN A 119 -6.92 -10.47 10.24
C GLN A 119 -6.64 -11.29 8.99
N MET A 120 -5.40 -11.29 8.52
CA MET A 120 -5.02 -12.07 7.35
C MET A 120 -5.12 -13.57 7.61
N GLN A 121 -4.76 -14.02 8.81
CA GLN A 121 -4.85 -15.43 9.17
C GLN A 121 -6.31 -15.90 9.29
N SER A 122 -7.19 -15.03 9.77
CA SER A 122 -8.59 -15.39 9.97
C SER A 122 -9.43 -15.31 8.71
N SER A 123 -8.87 -14.84 7.60
CA SER A 123 -9.61 -14.68 6.34
C SER A 123 -9.46 -15.84 5.37
N LYS A 124 -9.05 -16.98 5.85
CA LYS A 124 -8.98 -18.18 5.02
C LYS A 124 -10.36 -18.73 4.71
#